data_a03c1164bb735a0bc02593315df67a3c
#
_entry.id   a03c1164bb735a0bc02593315df67a3c
#
_cell.length_a   1.000
_cell.length_b   1.000
_cell.length_c   1.000
_cell.angle_alpha   90.00
_cell.angle_beta   90.00
_cell.angle_gamma   90.00
#
_symmetry.space_group_name_H-M   'P 1'
#
loop_
_entity.id
_entity.type
_entity.pdbx_description
1 polymer ?
#
loop_
_entity_poly.entity_id
_entity_poly.type
_entity_poly.pdbx_seq_one_letter_code
_entity_poly.pdbx_strand_id
1 'polypeptide(L)'
;MMERRAILRALAAGVAGSVIGARPGFAAEPPPETTRIRLNRYPFDVACVAPMWVAEELLRAEGFKTVEYVPIKGDWDLLAKGKIDVMFYDAPGLILAVDKGAQLVGLGGMHGGCYELFGSPQVSSVLELRGRTVAVSTPGRHAFVAAMASYVGLDSRKDMKIVQTPDAKQQFVEGKVDAVLGFPPEPQEFRARKIGRAIVNTTADRPWSQYFCCFATGNRDFVRKHPVATKRALRALVKAVDVCAAEPDKVVRELVDRGFLKDHDYSLQALREIPYRRWRDYDSADTIRFLALRMHEAGVIKSSPQKIIADGMDWRFVNELKKELKG
;
A
#
# COMPACT_ATOMS: atom_id res chain seq x y z
N MET A 1 49.55 -43.19 4.32
CA MET A 1 50.38 -42.15 4.94
C MET A 1 51.36 -41.68 3.89
N MET A 2 51.66 -40.39 3.81
CA MET A 2 52.53 -39.72 2.82
C MET A 2 51.80 -39.36 1.53
N GLU A 3 51.72 -38.14 1.00
CA GLU A 3 52.22 -36.82 1.44
C GLU A 3 51.37 -35.76 0.76
N ARG A 4 50.73 -34.90 1.54
CA ARG A 4 49.98 -33.72 1.06
C ARG A 4 50.86 -32.46 1.18
N ARG A 5 52.06 -32.43 0.57
CA ARG A 5 52.96 -31.27 0.71
C ARG A 5 53.87 -31.02 -0.47
N ALA A 6 53.35 -31.08 -1.72
CA ALA A 6 54.24 -30.78 -2.87
C ALA A 6 53.54 -30.10 -4.06
N ILE A 7 52.50 -29.30 -3.89
CA ILE A 7 51.95 -28.48 -4.99
C ILE A 7 51.74 -27.04 -4.52
N LEU A 8 52.76 -26.42 -4.00
CA LEU A 8 52.73 -25.00 -3.62
C LEU A 8 54.12 -24.35 -3.78
N ARG A 9 54.78 -24.53 -4.95
CA ARG A 9 55.94 -23.71 -5.32
C ARG A 9 56.24 -23.86 -6.81
N ALA A 10 55.44 -23.21 -7.67
CA ALA A 10 55.87 -22.79 -9.00
C ALA A 10 54.74 -22.02 -9.68
N LEU A 11 54.68 -20.73 -9.45
CA LEU A 11 54.05 -19.73 -10.33
C LEU A 11 54.26 -18.33 -9.73
N ALA A 12 55.54 -17.97 -9.70
CA ALA A 12 55.94 -16.60 -9.50
C ALA A 12 56.87 -16.23 -10.67
N ALA A 13 56.30 -15.69 -11.74
CA ALA A 13 56.92 -14.79 -12.72
C ALA A 13 56.01 -14.61 -13.94
N GLY A 14 55.34 -13.48 -14.02
CA GLY A 14 54.51 -13.12 -15.16
C GLY A 14 53.71 -11.82 -14.85
N VAL A 15 54.44 -10.76 -14.50
CA VAL A 15 53.85 -9.42 -14.41
C VAL A 15 53.74 -8.89 -15.82
N ALA A 16 52.54 -9.00 -16.42
CA ALA A 16 52.15 -8.18 -17.55
C ALA A 16 50.94 -7.34 -17.09
N GLY A 17 51.11 -6.03 -17.05
CA GLY A 17 50.12 -5.08 -16.53
C GLY A 17 48.82 -5.11 -17.31
N SER A 18 47.82 -5.68 -16.68
CA SER A 18 46.42 -5.43 -17.02
C SER A 18 45.95 -4.25 -16.20
N VAL A 19 45.81 -3.10 -16.82
CA VAL A 19 45.06 -1.98 -16.30
C VAL A 19 43.63 -2.49 -16.12
N ILE A 20 43.32 -3.00 -14.91
CA ILE A 20 41.96 -3.25 -14.48
C ILE A 20 41.30 -1.87 -14.41
N GLY A 21 40.58 -1.51 -15.49
CA GLY A 21 39.74 -0.33 -15.48
C GLY A 21 38.88 -0.40 -14.24
N ALA A 22 39.12 0.47 -13.28
CA ALA A 22 38.26 0.65 -12.13
C ALA A 22 36.87 0.95 -12.69
N ARG A 23 35.95 -0.02 -12.60
CA ARG A 23 34.52 0.26 -12.74
C ARG A 23 34.27 1.40 -11.77
N PRO A 24 33.53 2.48 -12.18
CA PRO A 24 33.20 3.52 -11.26
C PRO A 24 32.45 2.82 -10.12
N GLY A 25 33.08 2.71 -8.97
CA GLY A 25 32.48 2.15 -7.77
C GLY A 25 31.30 3.04 -7.45
N PHE A 26 30.10 2.48 -7.47
CA PHE A 26 28.99 3.16 -6.86
C PHE A 26 29.41 3.48 -5.44
N ALA A 27 29.54 4.78 -5.13
CA ALA A 27 29.83 5.22 -3.77
C ALA A 27 28.79 4.55 -2.86
N ALA A 28 29.28 3.88 -1.81
CA ALA A 28 28.39 3.20 -0.88
C ALA A 28 27.35 4.22 -0.38
N GLU A 29 26.07 3.84 -0.46
CA GLU A 29 24.98 4.70 0.00
C GLU A 29 25.23 5.09 1.47
N PRO A 30 25.15 6.37 1.85
CA PRO A 30 25.44 6.81 3.21
C PRO A 30 24.51 6.11 4.22
N PRO A 31 24.94 5.99 5.50
CA PRO A 31 24.06 5.46 6.53
C PRO A 31 22.80 6.30 6.68
N PRO A 32 21.69 5.72 7.14
CA PRO A 32 20.45 6.49 7.35
C PRO A 32 20.67 7.53 8.46
N GLU A 33 20.07 8.70 8.31
CA GLU A 33 20.17 9.82 9.26
C GLU A 33 19.52 9.49 10.61
N THR A 34 18.66 8.49 10.63
CA THR A 34 18.04 7.92 11.84
C THR A 34 18.02 6.40 11.77
N THR A 35 18.24 5.76 12.91
CA THR A 35 18.16 4.29 13.05
C THR A 35 16.84 3.84 13.66
N ARG A 36 15.91 4.75 13.91
CA ARG A 36 14.55 4.46 14.40
C ARG A 36 13.54 4.76 13.31
N ILE A 37 12.55 3.86 13.18
CA ILE A 37 11.40 4.07 12.31
C ILE A 37 10.12 3.63 13.02
N ARG A 38 9.05 4.41 12.86
CA ARG A 38 7.73 4.15 13.43
C ARG A 38 6.74 3.89 12.30
N LEU A 39 6.15 2.71 12.33
CA LEU A 39 5.11 2.26 11.41
C LEU A 39 3.78 2.14 12.17
N ASN A 40 2.66 2.08 11.46
CA ASN A 40 1.37 1.90 12.12
C ASN A 40 1.01 0.42 12.32
N ARG A 41 0.20 0.18 13.34
CA ARG A 41 -0.53 -1.08 13.56
C ARG A 41 -2.02 -0.79 13.55
N TYR A 42 -2.76 -1.43 12.65
CA TYR A 42 -4.21 -1.32 12.59
C TYR A 42 -4.86 -2.12 13.73
N PRO A 43 -6.02 -1.66 14.26
CA PRO A 43 -6.75 -2.36 15.32
C PRO A 43 -7.61 -3.53 14.80
N PHE A 44 -7.64 -3.74 13.49
CA PHE A 44 -8.42 -4.76 12.79
C PHE A 44 -7.59 -5.40 11.68
N ASP A 45 -8.06 -6.52 11.15
CA ASP A 45 -7.37 -7.22 10.07
C ASP A 45 -7.35 -6.37 8.79
N VAL A 46 -6.16 -6.19 8.23
CA VAL A 46 -5.93 -5.50 6.96
C VAL A 46 -4.85 -6.25 6.19
N ALA A 47 -5.21 -7.36 5.56
CA ALA A 47 -4.23 -8.24 4.92
C ALA A 47 -3.42 -7.55 3.80
N CYS A 48 -3.97 -6.56 3.12
CA CYS A 48 -3.28 -5.86 2.02
C CYS A 48 -2.05 -5.05 2.46
N VAL A 49 -1.93 -4.72 3.74
CA VAL A 49 -0.74 -4.02 4.28
C VAL A 49 0.29 -4.96 4.91
N ALA A 50 0.14 -6.27 4.75
CA ALA A 50 1.10 -7.28 5.22
C ALA A 50 2.57 -6.93 4.91
N PRO A 51 2.93 -6.38 3.72
CA PRO A 51 4.30 -5.98 3.44
C PRO A 51 4.89 -5.03 4.47
N MET A 52 4.10 -4.14 5.06
CA MET A 52 4.59 -3.21 6.08
C MET A 52 4.98 -3.93 7.38
N TRP A 53 4.31 -5.03 7.71
CA TRP A 53 4.54 -5.76 8.96
C TRP A 53 5.59 -6.85 8.83
N VAL A 54 5.73 -7.43 7.65
CA VAL A 54 6.79 -8.43 7.35
C VAL A 54 8.13 -7.76 7.01
N ALA A 55 8.15 -6.44 6.80
CA ALA A 55 9.35 -5.68 6.44
C ALA A 55 10.37 -5.52 7.59
N GLU A 56 10.10 -5.98 8.81
CA GLU A 56 10.94 -5.67 9.99
C GLU A 56 12.40 -6.06 9.81
N GLU A 57 12.67 -7.30 9.39
CA GLU A 57 14.05 -7.77 9.15
C GLU A 57 14.71 -7.04 7.95
N LEU A 58 13.93 -6.71 6.94
CA LEU A 58 14.41 -5.93 5.80
C LEU A 58 14.76 -4.49 6.22
N LEU A 59 13.98 -3.89 7.12
CA LEU A 59 14.28 -2.58 7.70
C LEU A 59 15.56 -2.63 8.57
N ARG A 60 15.75 -3.70 9.33
CA ARG A 60 17.00 -3.91 10.09
C ARG A 60 18.21 -4.02 9.17
N ALA A 61 18.10 -4.75 8.07
CA ALA A 61 19.13 -4.86 7.04
C ALA A 61 19.47 -3.52 6.36
N GLU A 62 18.48 -2.62 6.27
CA GLU A 62 18.64 -1.25 5.75
C GLU A 62 19.19 -0.26 6.80
N GLY A 63 19.49 -0.72 8.04
CA GLY A 63 20.17 0.06 9.09
C GLY A 63 19.26 0.60 10.20
N PHE A 64 17.97 0.23 10.23
CA PHE A 64 17.08 0.60 11.33
C PHE A 64 17.25 -0.35 12.52
N LYS A 65 17.79 0.17 13.63
CA LYS A 65 17.98 -0.60 14.88
C LYS A 65 16.68 -0.75 15.66
N THR A 66 15.78 0.23 15.54
CA THR A 66 14.49 0.27 16.24
C THR A 66 13.37 0.40 15.23
N VAL A 67 12.53 -0.64 15.12
CA VAL A 67 11.30 -0.65 14.32
C VAL A 67 10.13 -0.73 15.29
N GLU A 68 9.28 0.29 15.30
CA GLU A 68 8.14 0.39 16.21
C GLU A 68 6.83 0.34 15.45
N TYR A 69 5.87 -0.42 15.97
CA TYR A 69 4.51 -0.47 15.45
C TYR A 69 3.56 0.30 16.38
N VAL A 70 3.13 1.47 15.97
CA VAL A 70 2.28 2.38 16.76
C VAL A 70 0.81 2.03 16.52
N PRO A 71 0.05 1.62 17.54
CA PRO A 71 -1.37 1.28 17.38
C PRO A 71 -2.20 2.51 17.02
N ILE A 72 -3.05 2.38 15.99
CA ILE A 72 -4.08 3.36 15.67
C ILE A 72 -5.27 3.11 16.61
N LYS A 73 -5.57 4.11 17.46
CA LYS A 73 -6.68 4.08 18.43
C LYS A 73 -7.72 5.14 18.10
N GLY A 74 -8.26 5.12 16.87
CA GLY A 74 -9.23 6.11 16.41
C GLY A 74 -8.65 7.44 15.93
N ASP A 75 -7.37 7.72 16.17
CA ASP A 75 -6.66 8.88 15.61
C ASP A 75 -5.98 8.48 14.29
N TRP A 76 -6.59 8.84 13.16
CA TRP A 76 -6.09 8.56 11.81
C TRP A 76 -5.02 9.56 11.36
N ASP A 77 -4.80 10.64 12.12
CA ASP A 77 -3.86 11.70 11.78
C ASP A 77 -2.44 11.48 12.33
N LEU A 78 -2.15 10.30 12.89
CA LEU A 78 -0.86 9.99 13.52
C LEU A 78 0.33 10.24 12.59
N LEU A 79 0.17 9.95 11.29
CA LEU A 79 1.21 10.22 10.30
C LEU A 79 1.42 11.74 10.14
N ALA A 80 0.36 12.50 9.92
CA ALA A 80 0.43 13.95 9.75
C ALA A 80 0.97 14.66 11.01
N LYS A 81 0.66 14.14 12.19
CA LYS A 81 1.16 14.61 13.49
C LYS A 81 2.60 14.18 13.81
N GLY A 82 3.26 13.42 12.93
CA GLY A 82 4.62 12.92 13.14
C GLY A 82 4.76 11.91 14.28
N LYS A 83 3.69 11.20 14.65
CA LYS A 83 3.72 10.08 15.61
C LYS A 83 4.10 8.76 14.94
N ILE A 84 3.89 8.68 13.64
CA ILE A 84 4.29 7.62 12.71
C ILE A 84 5.16 8.27 11.64
N ASP A 85 6.17 7.57 11.14
CA ASP A 85 7.09 8.08 10.13
C ASP A 85 6.67 7.68 8.73
N VAL A 86 6.26 6.42 8.56
CA VAL A 86 5.80 5.84 7.28
C VAL A 86 4.62 4.90 7.52
N MET A 87 3.64 4.89 6.61
CA MET A 87 2.54 3.94 6.61
C MET A 87 2.09 3.62 5.19
N PHE A 88 1.32 2.52 5.04
CA PHE A 88 0.54 2.31 3.83
C PHE A 88 -0.80 3.03 3.97
N TYR A 89 -1.08 3.90 3.04
CA TYR A 89 -2.30 4.70 2.99
C TYR A 89 -3.06 4.39 1.70
N ASP A 90 -4.37 4.24 1.76
CA ASP A 90 -5.16 4.06 0.54
C ASP A 90 -5.12 5.34 -0.32
N ALA A 91 -5.10 5.17 -1.63
CA ALA A 91 -4.94 6.30 -2.55
C ALA A 91 -6.02 7.39 -2.39
N PRO A 92 -7.33 7.07 -2.24
CA PRO A 92 -8.35 8.09 -2.00
C PRO A 92 -8.17 8.82 -0.66
N GLY A 93 -7.78 8.11 0.39
CA GLY A 93 -7.49 8.70 1.70
C GLY A 93 -6.28 9.63 1.66
N LEU A 94 -5.20 9.21 0.97
CA LEU A 94 -4.03 10.05 0.73
C LEU A 94 -4.40 11.35 -0.01
N ILE A 95 -5.15 11.26 -1.10
CA ILE A 95 -5.61 12.41 -1.88
C ILE A 95 -6.45 13.35 -1.01
N LEU A 96 -7.39 12.80 -0.23
CA LEU A 96 -8.23 13.58 0.69
C LEU A 96 -7.41 14.31 1.77
N ALA A 97 -6.38 13.64 2.31
CA ALA A 97 -5.50 14.23 3.32
C ALA A 97 -4.64 15.36 2.73
N VAL A 98 -4.13 15.19 1.51
CA VAL A 98 -3.38 16.23 0.79
C VAL A 98 -4.25 17.44 0.49
N ASP A 99 -5.49 17.22 0.01
CA ASP A 99 -6.45 18.31 -0.25
C ASP A 99 -6.74 19.15 1.00
N LYS A 100 -6.71 18.52 2.18
CA LYS A 100 -6.88 19.19 3.49
C LYS A 100 -5.59 19.79 4.05
N GLY A 101 -4.47 19.72 3.33
CA GLY A 101 -3.18 20.30 3.75
C GLY A 101 -2.44 19.51 4.83
N ALA A 102 -2.74 18.20 4.97
CA ALA A 102 -2.06 17.36 5.95
C ALA A 102 -0.54 17.24 5.70
N GLN A 103 0.24 17.18 6.78
CA GLN A 103 1.71 17.12 6.72
C GLN A 103 2.22 15.71 6.40
N LEU A 104 1.91 15.24 5.20
CA LEU A 104 2.31 13.94 4.68
C LEU A 104 2.66 14.00 3.18
N VAL A 105 3.30 12.95 2.67
CA VAL A 105 3.71 12.86 1.27
C VAL A 105 3.66 11.43 0.79
N GLY A 106 3.03 11.19 -0.36
CA GLY A 106 3.02 9.90 -1.06
C GLY A 106 4.36 9.62 -1.72
N LEU A 107 4.96 8.45 -1.45
CA LEU A 107 6.30 8.07 -1.90
C LEU A 107 6.27 7.10 -3.09
N GLY A 108 5.21 6.34 -3.26
CA GLY A 108 5.03 5.39 -4.35
C GLY A 108 3.94 4.38 -4.09
N GLY A 109 3.33 3.86 -5.15
CA GLY A 109 2.33 2.81 -5.05
C GLY A 109 2.94 1.45 -4.71
N MET A 110 2.28 0.68 -3.86
CA MET A 110 2.78 -0.58 -3.32
C MET A 110 2.10 -1.81 -3.92
N HIS A 111 0.81 -1.75 -4.17
CA HIS A 111 0.06 -2.81 -4.82
C HIS A 111 -1.16 -2.27 -5.57
N GLY A 112 -1.61 -2.99 -6.57
CA GLY A 112 -2.84 -2.72 -7.30
C GLY A 112 -4.08 -2.93 -6.44
N GLY A 113 -5.26 -2.87 -7.07
CA GLY A 113 -6.54 -2.95 -6.40
C GLY A 113 -6.68 -4.08 -5.39
N CYS A 114 -7.42 -3.84 -4.32
CA CYS A 114 -7.73 -4.83 -3.28
C CYS A 114 -9.13 -4.64 -2.69
N TYR A 115 -9.82 -3.57 -3.03
CA TYR A 115 -11.18 -3.33 -2.58
C TYR A 115 -12.20 -4.08 -3.43
N GLU A 116 -13.28 -4.52 -2.80
CA GLU A 116 -14.47 -4.98 -3.51
C GLU A 116 -15.71 -4.24 -2.97
N LEU A 117 -16.54 -3.74 -3.87
CA LEU A 117 -17.85 -3.19 -3.53
C LEU A 117 -18.87 -4.32 -3.61
N PHE A 118 -19.44 -4.67 -2.47
CA PHE A 118 -20.49 -5.69 -2.38
C PHE A 118 -21.85 -5.04 -2.34
N GLY A 119 -22.79 -5.58 -3.13
CA GLY A 119 -24.21 -5.25 -3.10
C GLY A 119 -25.05 -6.37 -2.50
N SER A 120 -26.17 -6.00 -1.90
CA SER A 120 -27.23 -6.94 -1.54
C SER A 120 -27.77 -7.64 -2.81
N PRO A 121 -28.62 -8.68 -2.69
CA PRO A 121 -29.18 -9.37 -3.86
C PRO A 121 -29.88 -8.45 -4.88
N GLN A 122 -30.38 -7.30 -4.44
CA GLN A 122 -31.09 -6.32 -5.24
C GLN A 122 -30.18 -5.32 -5.95
N VAL A 123 -28.87 -5.37 -5.70
CA VAL A 123 -27.89 -4.44 -6.26
C VAL A 123 -26.86 -5.21 -7.09
N SER A 124 -26.81 -4.98 -8.40
CA SER A 124 -25.95 -5.70 -9.33
C SER A 124 -24.89 -4.84 -10.01
N SER A 125 -25.00 -3.52 -9.85
CA SER A 125 -24.07 -2.56 -10.44
C SER A 125 -23.97 -1.29 -9.59
N VAL A 126 -22.96 -0.46 -9.86
CA VAL A 126 -22.82 0.84 -9.20
C VAL A 126 -23.99 1.77 -9.55
N LEU A 127 -24.56 1.67 -10.75
CA LEU A 127 -25.74 2.47 -11.15
C LEU A 127 -26.97 2.19 -10.31
N GLU A 128 -27.16 0.94 -9.86
CA GLU A 128 -28.28 0.53 -9.01
C GLU A 128 -28.15 0.98 -7.55
N LEU A 129 -27.03 1.63 -7.19
CA LEU A 129 -26.92 2.32 -5.91
C LEU A 129 -27.74 3.60 -5.80
N ARG A 130 -28.40 4.03 -6.89
CA ARG A 130 -29.34 5.16 -6.84
C ARG A 130 -30.47 4.88 -5.85
N GLY A 131 -30.66 5.80 -4.90
CA GLY A 131 -31.62 5.68 -3.80
C GLY A 131 -31.22 4.70 -2.69
N ARG A 132 -29.99 4.14 -2.74
CA ARG A 132 -29.52 3.11 -1.81
C ARG A 132 -28.54 3.66 -0.77
N THR A 133 -28.33 2.86 0.28
CA THR A 133 -27.38 3.15 1.35
C THR A 133 -26.14 2.27 1.23
N VAL A 134 -24.96 2.89 1.18
CA VAL A 134 -23.66 2.22 1.16
C VAL A 134 -22.92 2.50 2.46
N ALA A 135 -22.49 1.46 3.16
CA ALA A 135 -21.66 1.61 4.35
C ALA A 135 -20.15 1.58 4.02
N VAL A 136 -19.40 2.41 4.70
CA VAL A 136 -17.92 2.49 4.60
C VAL A 136 -17.31 2.73 5.98
N SER A 137 -16.09 2.29 6.21
CA SER A 137 -15.47 2.38 7.55
C SER A 137 -14.49 3.55 7.73
N THR A 138 -14.09 4.22 6.66
CA THR A 138 -13.14 5.36 6.74
C THR A 138 -13.50 6.48 5.76
N PRO A 139 -12.99 7.72 6.00
CA PRO A 139 -13.16 8.82 5.04
C PRO A 139 -12.59 8.53 3.65
N GLY A 140 -11.46 7.83 3.56
CA GLY A 140 -10.86 7.44 2.27
C GLY A 140 -11.77 6.51 1.48
N ARG A 141 -12.41 5.55 2.15
CA ARG A 141 -13.38 4.65 1.52
C ARG A 141 -14.67 5.36 1.12
N HIS A 142 -15.12 6.35 1.90
CA HIS A 142 -16.21 7.24 1.50
C HIS A 142 -15.86 7.96 0.19
N ALA A 143 -14.67 8.55 0.12
CA ALA A 143 -14.19 9.23 -1.06
C ALA A 143 -14.08 8.29 -2.27
N PHE A 144 -13.70 7.02 -2.05
CA PHE A 144 -13.59 6.05 -3.13
C PHE A 144 -14.95 5.61 -3.68
N VAL A 145 -15.95 5.36 -2.81
CA VAL A 145 -17.31 5.08 -3.26
C VAL A 145 -17.90 6.28 -4.02
N ALA A 146 -17.64 7.50 -3.58
CA ALA A 146 -18.07 8.70 -4.29
C ALA A 146 -17.40 8.82 -5.67
N ALA A 147 -16.11 8.46 -5.78
CA ALA A 147 -15.40 8.41 -7.07
C ALA A 147 -15.97 7.33 -7.99
N MET A 148 -16.33 6.14 -7.46
CA MET A 148 -16.98 5.08 -8.23
C MET A 148 -18.37 5.52 -8.74
N ALA A 149 -19.15 6.19 -7.90
CA ALA A 149 -20.46 6.75 -8.27
C ALA A 149 -20.30 7.81 -9.39
N SER A 150 -19.37 8.75 -9.23
CA SER A 150 -19.09 9.78 -10.24
C SER A 150 -18.66 9.18 -11.58
N TYR A 151 -17.88 8.09 -11.55
CA TYR A 151 -17.43 7.42 -12.77
C TYR A 151 -18.58 6.90 -13.64
N VAL A 152 -19.69 6.50 -13.02
CA VAL A 152 -20.92 6.04 -13.74
C VAL A 152 -22.00 7.10 -13.84
N GLY A 153 -21.69 8.37 -13.51
CA GLY A 153 -22.63 9.50 -13.65
C GLY A 153 -23.61 9.66 -12.51
N LEU A 154 -23.35 9.08 -11.34
CA LEU A 154 -24.14 9.34 -10.11
C LEU A 154 -23.51 10.48 -9.30
N ASP A 155 -24.34 11.38 -8.76
CA ASP A 155 -23.94 12.33 -7.71
C ASP A 155 -24.09 11.65 -6.34
N SER A 156 -22.99 11.25 -5.73
CA SER A 156 -22.99 10.56 -4.45
C SER A 156 -23.62 11.34 -3.29
N ARG A 157 -23.83 12.66 -3.44
CA ARG A 157 -24.45 13.52 -2.43
C ARG A 157 -25.97 13.60 -2.57
N LYS A 158 -26.51 13.25 -3.75
CA LYS A 158 -27.94 13.37 -4.08
C LYS A 158 -28.58 12.03 -4.40
N ASP A 159 -27.84 11.20 -5.15
CA ASP A 159 -28.38 9.98 -5.74
C ASP A 159 -28.30 8.78 -4.80
N MET A 160 -27.49 8.85 -3.73
CA MET A 160 -27.31 7.73 -2.80
C MET A 160 -26.91 8.24 -1.41
N LYS A 161 -26.97 7.36 -0.42
CA LYS A 161 -26.52 7.67 0.94
C LYS A 161 -25.25 6.88 1.25
N ILE A 162 -24.14 7.55 1.54
CA ILE A 162 -22.92 6.92 2.03
C ILE A 162 -22.84 7.14 3.54
N VAL A 163 -22.87 6.06 4.32
CA VAL A 163 -22.78 6.07 5.78
C VAL A 163 -21.39 5.63 6.21
N GLN A 164 -20.68 6.50 6.91
CA GLN A 164 -19.39 6.15 7.50
C GLN A 164 -19.61 5.63 8.92
N THR A 165 -19.21 4.37 9.16
CA THR A 165 -19.33 3.69 10.45
C THR A 165 -18.25 2.63 10.63
N PRO A 166 -17.69 2.44 11.83
CA PRO A 166 -16.74 1.35 12.09
C PRO A 166 -17.37 -0.03 11.89
N ASP A 167 -18.69 -0.14 12.02
CA ASP A 167 -19.46 -1.38 11.91
C ASP A 167 -20.00 -1.63 10.49
N ALA A 168 -19.38 -1.05 9.45
CA ALA A 168 -19.84 -1.14 8.07
C ALA A 168 -20.08 -2.59 7.61
N LYS A 169 -19.13 -3.48 7.88
CA LYS A 169 -19.25 -4.91 7.62
C LYS A 169 -20.48 -5.52 8.29
N GLN A 170 -20.64 -5.28 9.59
CA GLN A 170 -21.74 -5.84 10.37
C GLN A 170 -23.10 -5.34 9.88
N GLN A 171 -23.22 -4.06 9.57
CA GLN A 171 -24.46 -3.49 9.04
C GLN A 171 -24.86 -4.12 7.71
N PHE A 172 -23.89 -4.43 6.85
CA PHE A 172 -24.16 -5.12 5.58
C PHE A 172 -24.58 -6.58 5.80
N VAL A 173 -23.90 -7.32 6.66
CA VAL A 173 -24.26 -8.71 7.02
C VAL A 173 -25.66 -8.81 7.59
N GLU A 174 -26.09 -7.80 8.39
CA GLU A 174 -27.42 -7.72 8.98
C GLU A 174 -28.50 -7.17 8.03
N GLY A 175 -28.14 -6.81 6.79
CA GLY A 175 -29.08 -6.25 5.81
C GLY A 175 -29.56 -4.84 6.14
N LYS A 176 -28.88 -4.09 7.00
CA LYS A 176 -29.20 -2.71 7.38
C LYS A 176 -28.79 -1.68 6.33
N VAL A 177 -27.92 -2.06 5.40
CA VAL A 177 -27.47 -1.27 4.27
C VAL A 177 -27.49 -2.09 3.00
N ASP A 178 -27.59 -1.44 1.85
CA ASP A 178 -27.72 -2.09 0.55
C ASP A 178 -26.38 -2.51 -0.05
N ALA A 179 -25.29 -1.85 0.35
CA ALA A 179 -23.94 -2.15 -0.13
C ALA A 179 -22.86 -1.79 0.90
N VAL A 180 -21.67 -2.37 0.73
CA VAL A 180 -20.48 -2.10 1.55
C VAL A 180 -19.22 -2.14 0.71
N LEU A 181 -18.28 -1.21 0.94
CA LEU A 181 -16.94 -1.31 0.38
C LEU A 181 -16.04 -2.11 1.33
N GLY A 182 -15.84 -3.38 1.00
CA GLY A 182 -14.97 -4.31 1.74
C GLY A 182 -13.50 -4.16 1.37
N PHE A 183 -12.64 -4.48 2.31
CA PHE A 183 -11.18 -4.55 2.15
C PHE A 183 -10.65 -5.87 2.71
N PRO A 184 -9.51 -6.39 2.19
CA PRO A 184 -9.01 -7.70 2.62
C PRO A 184 -8.76 -7.80 4.14
N PRO A 185 -9.25 -8.88 4.78
CA PRO A 185 -9.81 -10.10 4.20
C PRO A 185 -11.35 -10.16 4.09
N GLU A 186 -12.07 -9.06 4.29
CA GLU A 186 -13.55 -9.05 4.27
C GLU A 186 -14.17 -9.56 2.94
N PRO A 187 -13.67 -9.16 1.75
CA PRO A 187 -14.18 -9.68 0.49
C PRO A 187 -14.09 -11.20 0.37
N GLN A 188 -12.98 -11.77 0.84
CA GLN A 188 -12.75 -13.21 0.82
C GLN A 188 -13.77 -13.93 1.71
N GLU A 189 -14.04 -13.39 2.91
CA GLU A 189 -15.08 -13.90 3.79
C GLU A 189 -16.48 -13.79 3.17
N PHE A 190 -16.82 -12.63 2.59
CA PHE A 190 -18.13 -12.42 1.96
C PHE A 190 -18.37 -13.44 0.83
N ARG A 191 -17.39 -13.67 -0.03
CA ARG A 191 -17.49 -14.67 -1.10
C ARG A 191 -17.66 -16.08 -0.55
N ALA A 192 -16.83 -16.48 0.43
CA ALA A 192 -16.88 -17.81 1.03
C ALA A 192 -18.23 -18.08 1.72
N ARG A 193 -18.78 -17.07 2.40
CA ARG A 193 -20.05 -17.18 3.12
C ARG A 193 -21.27 -16.80 2.26
N LYS A 194 -21.08 -16.47 0.98
CA LYS A 194 -22.14 -16.02 0.04
C LYS A 194 -22.96 -14.83 0.58
N ILE A 195 -22.29 -13.89 1.21
CA ILE A 195 -22.90 -12.65 1.74
C ILE A 195 -22.87 -11.61 0.61
N GLY A 196 -24.03 -11.28 0.04
CA GLY A 196 -24.15 -10.38 -1.08
C GLY A 196 -23.38 -10.88 -2.33
N ARG A 197 -23.05 -9.96 -3.23
CA ARG A 197 -22.20 -10.22 -4.39
C ARG A 197 -21.25 -9.05 -4.68
N ALA A 198 -20.08 -9.30 -5.16
CA ALA A 198 -19.19 -8.27 -5.66
C ALA A 198 -19.81 -7.61 -6.92
N ILE A 199 -19.98 -6.30 -6.88
CA ILE A 199 -20.45 -5.46 -8.00
C ILE A 199 -19.29 -4.65 -8.61
N VAL A 200 -18.20 -4.49 -7.87
CA VAL A 200 -16.90 -4.02 -8.36
C VAL A 200 -15.82 -4.80 -7.63
N ASN A 201 -14.88 -5.35 -8.38
CA ASN A 201 -13.64 -5.92 -7.87
C ASN A 201 -12.45 -5.12 -8.43
N THR A 202 -11.79 -4.34 -7.59
CA THR A 202 -10.71 -3.45 -8.04
C THR A 202 -9.42 -4.17 -8.43
N THR A 203 -9.30 -5.48 -8.19
CA THR A 203 -8.19 -6.28 -8.72
C THR A 203 -8.41 -6.73 -10.17
N ALA A 204 -9.68 -6.82 -10.60
CA ALA A 204 -10.07 -7.40 -11.89
C ALA A 204 -10.74 -6.38 -12.82
N ASP A 205 -11.62 -5.53 -12.30
CA ASP A 205 -12.50 -4.69 -13.11
C ASP A 205 -11.82 -3.39 -13.54
N ARG A 206 -11.89 -3.10 -14.85
CA ARG A 206 -11.48 -1.80 -15.37
C ARG A 206 -12.50 -0.71 -15.02
N PRO A 207 -12.03 0.53 -14.80
CA PRO A 207 -10.64 0.99 -14.88
C PRO A 207 -9.82 0.69 -13.62
N TRP A 208 -10.45 0.29 -12.52
CA TRP A 208 -9.90 0.21 -11.16
C TRP A 208 -8.67 -0.69 -11.06
N SER A 209 -8.67 -1.81 -11.81
CA SER A 209 -7.57 -2.79 -11.82
C SER A 209 -6.27 -2.29 -12.46
N GLN A 210 -6.28 -1.08 -13.02
CA GLN A 210 -5.11 -0.46 -13.65
C GLN A 210 -4.36 0.49 -12.71
N TYR A 211 -4.85 0.67 -11.47
CA TYR A 211 -4.38 1.67 -10.54
C TYR A 211 -3.95 1.07 -9.21
N PHE A 212 -3.04 1.77 -8.53
CA PHE A 212 -2.65 1.42 -7.18
C PHE A 212 -3.80 1.61 -6.19
N CYS A 213 -3.92 0.66 -5.25
CA CYS A 213 -4.79 0.79 -4.09
C CYS A 213 -4.08 1.54 -2.95
N CYS A 214 -2.88 1.08 -2.57
CA CYS A 214 -2.14 1.62 -1.44
C CYS A 214 -0.80 2.23 -1.86
N PHE A 215 -0.45 3.29 -1.15
CA PHE A 215 0.82 4.01 -1.29
C PHE A 215 1.63 3.95 0.00
N ALA A 216 2.93 3.72 -0.10
CA ALA A 216 3.84 4.10 0.96
C ALA A 216 3.78 5.63 1.08
N THR A 217 3.45 6.09 2.28
CA THR A 217 3.23 7.50 2.58
C THR A 217 4.05 7.87 3.81
N GLY A 218 4.81 8.94 3.73
CA GLY A 218 5.69 9.41 4.80
C GLY A 218 5.17 10.69 5.48
N ASN A 219 5.52 10.87 6.75
CA ASN A 219 5.41 12.20 7.37
C ASN A 219 6.33 13.17 6.63
N ARG A 220 5.82 14.34 6.24
CA ARG A 220 6.55 15.30 5.42
C ARG A 220 7.88 15.75 6.05
N ASP A 221 7.88 16.01 7.34
CA ASP A 221 9.08 16.44 8.06
C ASP A 221 10.11 15.31 8.17
N PHE A 222 9.67 14.07 8.41
CA PHE A 222 10.54 12.90 8.40
C PHE A 222 11.23 12.74 7.05
N VAL A 223 10.47 12.75 5.96
CA VAL A 223 10.98 12.60 4.59
C VAL A 223 11.97 13.71 4.23
N ARG A 224 11.67 14.96 4.62
CA ARG A 224 12.55 16.11 4.38
C ARG A 224 13.85 16.03 5.17
N LYS A 225 13.79 15.63 6.45
CA LYS A 225 14.95 15.58 7.36
C LYS A 225 15.79 14.33 7.19
N HIS A 226 15.21 13.23 6.70
CA HIS A 226 15.84 11.92 6.63
C HIS A 226 15.67 11.28 5.24
N PRO A 227 16.19 11.90 4.16
CA PRO A 227 16.00 11.39 2.80
C PRO A 227 16.64 10.02 2.56
N VAL A 228 17.83 9.74 3.14
CA VAL A 228 18.47 8.42 3.01
C VAL A 228 17.67 7.36 3.77
N ALA A 229 17.26 7.65 5.01
CA ALA A 229 16.41 6.75 5.78
C ALA A 229 15.06 6.50 5.07
N THR A 230 14.46 7.52 4.44
CA THR A 230 13.23 7.38 3.67
C THR A 230 13.42 6.43 2.48
N LYS A 231 14.48 6.59 1.69
CA LYS A 231 14.79 5.71 0.56
C LYS A 231 15.02 4.28 1.01
N ARG A 232 15.81 4.08 2.08
CA ARG A 232 16.09 2.77 2.67
C ARG A 232 14.82 2.10 3.21
N ALA A 233 13.98 2.85 3.92
CA ALA A 233 12.68 2.33 4.39
C ALA A 233 11.79 1.92 3.20
N LEU A 234 11.70 2.74 2.16
CA LEU A 234 10.93 2.41 0.97
C LEU A 234 11.50 1.18 0.25
N ARG A 235 12.85 1.01 0.19
CA ARG A 235 13.50 -0.19 -0.36
C ARG A 235 13.11 -1.45 0.42
N ALA A 236 13.12 -1.39 1.74
CA ALA A 236 12.65 -2.50 2.58
C ALA A 236 11.18 -2.84 2.30
N LEU A 237 10.31 -1.83 2.22
CA LEU A 237 8.89 -2.02 1.95
C LEU A 237 8.61 -2.63 0.57
N VAL A 238 9.28 -2.18 -0.50
CA VAL A 238 9.06 -2.78 -1.84
C VAL A 238 9.62 -4.20 -1.93
N LYS A 239 10.73 -4.52 -1.23
CA LYS A 239 11.20 -5.90 -1.10
C LYS A 239 10.20 -6.77 -0.33
N ALA A 240 9.59 -6.24 0.73
CA ALA A 240 8.54 -6.92 1.48
C ALA A 240 7.27 -7.18 0.63
N VAL A 241 6.93 -6.27 -0.28
CA VAL A 241 5.89 -6.50 -1.31
C VAL A 241 6.22 -7.72 -2.16
N ASP A 242 7.48 -7.85 -2.60
CA ASP A 242 7.93 -9.02 -3.37
C ASP A 242 7.90 -10.32 -2.53
N VAL A 243 8.23 -10.25 -1.23
CA VAL A 243 8.13 -11.40 -0.30
C VAL A 243 6.67 -11.84 -0.16
N CYS A 244 5.73 -10.91 0.03
CA CYS A 244 4.30 -11.23 0.09
C CYS A 244 3.78 -11.90 -1.20
N ALA A 245 4.31 -11.48 -2.35
CA ALA A 245 3.96 -12.08 -3.64
C ALA A 245 4.58 -13.46 -3.88
N ALA A 246 5.76 -13.73 -3.29
CA ALA A 246 6.50 -14.97 -3.50
C ALA A 246 6.14 -16.05 -2.49
N GLU A 247 5.94 -15.68 -1.22
CA GLU A 247 5.78 -16.59 -0.08
C GLU A 247 4.51 -16.28 0.75
N PRO A 248 3.31 -16.11 0.13
CA PRO A 248 2.12 -15.62 0.84
C PRO A 248 1.72 -16.48 2.04
N ASP A 249 1.86 -17.80 1.96
CA ASP A 249 1.52 -18.74 3.04
C ASP A 249 2.43 -18.53 4.26
N LYS A 250 3.74 -18.42 4.05
CA LYS A 250 4.71 -18.17 5.13
C LYS A 250 4.45 -16.82 5.80
N VAL A 251 4.20 -15.79 4.98
CA VAL A 251 3.90 -14.43 5.47
C VAL A 251 2.64 -14.43 6.33
N VAL A 252 1.57 -15.10 5.90
CA VAL A 252 0.32 -15.13 6.66
C VAL A 252 0.49 -15.88 7.98
N ARG A 253 1.15 -17.05 7.98
CA ARG A 253 1.46 -17.77 9.24
C ARG A 253 2.22 -16.88 10.22
N GLU A 254 3.31 -16.26 9.78
CA GLU A 254 4.10 -15.36 10.62
C GLU A 254 3.25 -14.22 11.21
N LEU A 255 2.41 -13.58 10.39
CA LEU A 255 1.62 -12.44 10.83
C LEU A 255 0.44 -12.84 11.73
N VAL A 256 -0.11 -14.04 11.57
CA VAL A 256 -1.10 -14.62 12.49
C VAL A 256 -0.44 -14.94 13.84
N ASP A 257 0.72 -15.59 13.84
CA ASP A 257 1.48 -15.92 15.06
C ASP A 257 1.87 -14.67 15.85
N ARG A 258 2.20 -13.58 15.15
CA ARG A 258 2.52 -12.27 15.74
C ARG A 258 1.28 -11.44 16.11
N GLY A 259 0.07 -11.93 15.84
CA GLY A 259 -1.18 -11.25 16.12
C GLY A 259 -1.44 -9.99 15.28
N PHE A 260 -0.85 -9.88 14.09
CA PHE A 260 -1.17 -8.83 13.11
C PHE A 260 -2.38 -9.17 12.24
N LEU A 261 -2.59 -10.45 11.99
CA LEU A 261 -3.76 -11.01 11.29
C LEU A 261 -4.45 -12.01 12.22
N LYS A 262 -5.75 -12.22 12.03
CA LYS A 262 -6.57 -13.15 12.84
C LYS A 262 -6.98 -14.38 12.07
N ASP A 263 -7.44 -14.18 10.83
CA ASP A 263 -7.90 -15.26 9.96
C ASP A 263 -6.82 -15.64 8.95
N HIS A 264 -6.34 -16.89 9.06
CA HIS A 264 -5.30 -17.40 8.17
C HIS A 264 -5.81 -17.57 6.74
N ASP A 265 -6.94 -18.26 6.55
CA ASP A 265 -7.37 -18.71 5.23
C ASP A 265 -7.85 -17.54 4.35
N TYR A 266 -8.65 -16.64 4.89
CA TYR A 266 -9.08 -15.45 4.16
C TYR A 266 -7.92 -14.48 3.90
N SER A 267 -6.99 -14.35 4.84
CA SER A 267 -5.79 -13.54 4.64
C SER A 267 -4.86 -14.15 3.57
N LEU A 268 -4.69 -15.47 3.55
CA LEU A 268 -3.90 -16.16 2.53
C LEU A 268 -4.53 -16.00 1.15
N GLN A 269 -5.84 -16.18 1.05
CA GLN A 269 -6.55 -15.92 -0.20
C GLN A 269 -6.35 -14.48 -0.66
N ALA A 270 -6.48 -13.52 0.25
CA ALA A 270 -6.26 -12.10 -0.05
C ALA A 270 -4.85 -11.83 -0.59
N LEU A 271 -3.79 -12.35 0.05
CA LEU A 271 -2.42 -12.14 -0.40
C LEU A 271 -2.16 -12.75 -1.78
N ARG A 272 -2.80 -13.87 -2.11
CA ARG A 272 -2.71 -14.50 -3.44
C ARG A 272 -3.44 -13.72 -4.54
N GLU A 273 -4.52 -13.04 -4.20
CA GLU A 273 -5.34 -12.25 -5.13
C GLU A 273 -4.77 -10.86 -5.40
N ILE A 274 -4.12 -10.24 -4.42
CA ILE A 274 -3.56 -8.90 -4.54
C ILE A 274 -2.39 -8.88 -5.53
N PRO A 275 -2.41 -7.99 -6.54
CA PRO A 275 -1.37 -7.95 -7.56
C PRO A 275 -0.11 -7.23 -7.06
N TYR A 276 0.55 -7.75 -6.03
CA TYR A 276 1.74 -7.17 -5.41
C TYR A 276 2.89 -6.94 -6.41
N ARG A 277 3.09 -7.84 -7.37
CA ARG A 277 4.19 -7.73 -8.37
C ARG A 277 4.05 -6.54 -9.29
N ARG A 278 2.86 -5.93 -9.38
CA ARG A 278 2.55 -4.79 -10.28
C ARG A 278 3.11 -3.45 -9.80
N TRP A 279 3.75 -3.37 -8.65
CA TRP A 279 4.33 -2.11 -8.18
C TRP A 279 5.39 -1.53 -9.14
N ARG A 280 6.01 -2.39 -9.96
CA ARG A 280 6.97 -1.98 -10.99
C ARG A 280 6.31 -1.41 -12.24
N ASP A 281 5.15 -1.95 -12.58
CA ASP A 281 4.49 -1.70 -13.88
C ASP A 281 3.58 -0.48 -13.84
N TYR A 282 2.88 -0.27 -12.72
CA TYR A 282 1.90 0.81 -12.60
C TYR A 282 2.57 2.16 -12.40
N ASP A 283 1.93 3.20 -12.96
CA ASP A 283 2.34 4.59 -12.76
C ASP A 283 1.64 5.19 -11.54
N SER A 284 2.45 5.61 -10.56
CA SER A 284 1.94 6.25 -9.35
C SER A 284 1.26 7.60 -9.63
N ALA A 285 1.83 8.39 -10.56
CA ALA A 285 1.27 9.70 -10.88
C ALA A 285 -0.04 9.57 -11.64
N ASP A 286 -0.17 8.58 -12.52
CA ASP A 286 -1.40 8.31 -13.26
C ASP A 286 -2.53 7.86 -12.32
N THR A 287 -2.21 7.01 -11.33
CA THR A 287 -3.17 6.62 -10.30
C THR A 287 -3.72 7.83 -9.54
N ILE A 288 -2.84 8.70 -9.06
CA ILE A 288 -3.27 9.90 -8.31
C ILE A 288 -4.05 10.84 -9.22
N ARG A 289 -3.64 11.02 -10.47
CA ARG A 289 -4.35 11.86 -11.45
C ARG A 289 -5.76 11.36 -11.70
N PHE A 290 -5.92 10.06 -11.97
CA PHE A 290 -7.22 9.45 -12.23
C PHE A 290 -8.16 9.58 -11.03
N LEU A 291 -7.71 9.15 -9.85
CA LEU A 291 -8.55 9.18 -8.66
C LEU A 291 -8.88 10.61 -8.20
N ALA A 292 -7.90 11.51 -8.21
CA ALA A 292 -8.15 12.91 -7.86
C ALA A 292 -9.15 13.58 -8.82
N LEU A 293 -9.10 13.26 -10.12
CA LEU A 293 -10.09 13.75 -11.08
C LEU A 293 -11.50 13.26 -10.71
N ARG A 294 -11.68 11.96 -10.47
CA ARG A 294 -12.99 11.41 -10.08
C ARG A 294 -13.48 11.96 -8.74
N MET A 295 -12.59 12.15 -7.77
CA MET A 295 -12.93 12.74 -6.47
C MET A 295 -13.28 14.22 -6.57
N HIS A 296 -12.61 14.96 -7.47
CA HIS A 296 -12.93 16.36 -7.74
C HIS A 296 -14.31 16.50 -8.42
N GLU A 297 -14.60 15.69 -9.42
CA GLU A 297 -15.91 15.63 -10.08
C GLU A 297 -17.03 15.24 -9.10
N ALA A 298 -16.77 14.31 -8.18
CA ALA A 298 -17.68 13.95 -7.12
C ALA A 298 -17.87 15.07 -6.05
N GLY A 299 -17.08 16.15 -6.13
CA GLY A 299 -17.08 17.24 -5.16
C GLY A 299 -16.54 16.85 -3.77
N VAL A 300 -15.74 15.79 -3.69
CA VAL A 300 -15.13 15.28 -2.46
C VAL A 300 -13.87 16.08 -2.10
N ILE A 301 -13.14 16.54 -3.10
CA ILE A 301 -11.96 17.41 -2.97
C ILE A 301 -12.15 18.70 -3.76
N LYS A 302 -11.41 19.73 -3.37
CA LYS A 302 -11.42 21.06 -4.02
C LYS A 302 -10.25 21.26 -4.96
N SER A 303 -9.10 20.66 -4.65
CA SER A 303 -7.86 20.82 -5.41
C SER A 303 -7.92 20.07 -6.74
N SER A 304 -7.28 20.64 -7.76
CA SER A 304 -7.09 19.93 -9.03
C SER A 304 -6.15 18.73 -8.87
N PRO A 305 -6.20 17.72 -9.76
CA PRO A 305 -5.26 16.61 -9.76
C PRO A 305 -3.80 17.05 -9.80
N GLN A 306 -3.48 18.12 -10.57
CA GLN A 306 -2.13 18.67 -10.68
C GLN A 306 -1.66 19.24 -9.34
N LYS A 307 -2.53 19.94 -8.62
CA LYS A 307 -2.21 20.49 -7.29
C LYS A 307 -1.99 19.36 -6.28
N ILE A 308 -2.82 18.33 -6.27
CA ILE A 308 -2.65 17.15 -5.40
C ILE A 308 -1.28 16.50 -5.63
N ILE A 309 -0.88 16.31 -6.90
CA ILE A 309 0.43 15.73 -7.24
C ILE A 309 1.57 16.64 -6.78
N ALA A 310 1.50 17.94 -7.11
CA ALA A 310 2.56 18.90 -6.79
C ALA A 310 2.77 19.07 -5.28
N ASP A 311 1.69 19.14 -4.51
CA ASP A 311 1.74 19.40 -3.08
C ASP A 311 1.98 18.15 -2.23
N GLY A 312 1.53 16.98 -2.73
CA GLY A 312 1.40 15.78 -1.91
C GLY A 312 2.29 14.59 -2.28
N MET A 313 3.09 14.67 -3.37
CA MET A 313 3.80 13.49 -3.87
C MET A 313 5.30 13.74 -4.04
N ASP A 314 6.11 12.71 -3.82
CA ASP A 314 7.56 12.72 -4.05
C ASP A 314 8.00 11.37 -4.63
N TRP A 315 8.01 11.30 -5.96
CA TRP A 315 8.30 10.07 -6.70
C TRP A 315 9.79 9.77 -6.86
N ARG A 316 10.72 10.67 -6.44
CA ARG A 316 12.16 10.48 -6.67
C ARG A 316 12.65 9.15 -6.09
N PHE A 317 12.25 8.80 -4.87
CA PHE A 317 12.70 7.57 -4.21
C PHE A 317 12.24 6.31 -4.94
N VAL A 318 10.94 6.18 -5.26
CA VAL A 318 10.42 5.00 -5.97
C VAL A 318 10.98 4.90 -7.38
N ASN A 319 11.23 6.02 -8.05
CA ASN A 319 11.82 6.03 -9.39
C ASN A 319 13.29 5.57 -9.38
N GLU A 320 14.06 5.94 -8.36
CA GLU A 320 15.41 5.42 -8.15
C GLU A 320 15.37 3.90 -7.87
N LEU A 321 14.48 3.46 -6.95
CA LEU A 321 14.34 2.04 -6.61
C LEU A 321 13.88 1.18 -7.78
N LYS A 322 13.00 1.69 -8.65
CA LYS A 322 12.63 1.00 -9.89
C LYS A 322 13.83 0.77 -10.81
N LYS A 323 14.83 1.67 -10.79
CA LYS A 323 16.08 1.49 -11.56
C LYS A 323 17.04 0.52 -10.87
N GLU A 324 17.19 0.63 -9.54
CA GLU A 324 18.08 -0.21 -8.74
C GLU A 324 17.64 -1.68 -8.68
N LEU A 325 16.33 -1.92 -8.59
CA LEU A 325 15.71 -3.23 -8.41
C LEU A 325 15.20 -3.85 -9.73
N LYS A 326 15.66 -3.34 -10.88
CA LYS A 326 15.50 -4.00 -12.19
C LYS A 326 16.45 -5.20 -12.24
N GLY A 327 15.96 -6.37 -11.90
CA GLY A 327 16.65 -7.63 -11.99
C GLY A 327 15.72 -8.70 -12.54
#